data_72f95fcb9450d08e91acc3dac5e72a38
#
_entry.id   72f95fcb9450d08e91acc3dac5e72a38
#
_cell.length_a   1.000
_cell.length_b   1.000
_cell.length_c   1.000
_cell.angle_alpha   90.00
_cell.angle_beta   90.00
_cell.angle_gamma   90.00
#
_symmetry.space_group_name_H-M   'P 1'
#
loop_
_entity.id
_entity.type
_entity.pdbx_description
1 polymer ?
#
loop_
_entity_poly.entity_id
_entity_poly.type
_entity_poly.pdbx_seq_one_letter_code
_entity_poly.pdbx_strand_id
1 'polypeptide(L)'
;NNIAVKVVPLFLKKILVRLSYLEIRKYTTITYSNIGRIGIIGKYQDYIDYFLMLIAPEPVEKIKCSSCTFENKMVFTFTSILKDNSIEKRFYQFLQERGIDVTIESNGVLDDISKEIK
;
A
#
# COMPACT_ATOMS: atom_id res chain seq x y z
N ASN A 1 -25.48 14.93 -4.34
CA ASN A 1 -25.57 16.24 -3.68
C ASN A 1 -26.72 16.22 -2.65
N ASN A 2 -26.50 15.56 -1.52
CA ASN A 2 -27.52 15.48 -0.46
C ASN A 2 -27.61 16.82 0.27
N ILE A 3 -28.69 17.55 0.05
CA ILE A 3 -29.02 18.82 0.70
C ILE A 3 -28.98 18.68 2.22
N ALA A 4 -29.38 17.53 2.76
CA ALA A 4 -29.31 17.22 4.20
C ALA A 4 -27.91 17.39 4.81
N VAL A 5 -26.86 17.07 4.05
CA VAL A 5 -25.46 17.22 4.51
C VAL A 5 -25.01 18.67 4.55
N LYS A 6 -25.63 19.56 3.77
CA LYS A 6 -25.29 21.00 3.77
C LYS A 6 -25.84 21.75 4.97
N VAL A 7 -26.96 21.28 5.53
CA VAL A 7 -27.66 21.94 6.63
C VAL A 7 -27.06 21.61 8.00
N VAL A 8 -26.30 20.50 8.10
CA VAL A 8 -25.69 20.09 9.37
C VAL A 8 -24.54 21.02 9.75
N PRO A 9 -24.54 21.60 10.97
CA PRO A 9 -23.46 22.45 11.48
C PRO A 9 -22.09 21.75 11.41
N LEU A 10 -21.02 22.53 11.17
CA LEU A 10 -19.68 21.99 10.95
C LEU A 10 -19.15 21.16 12.14
N PHE A 11 -19.47 21.57 13.37
CA PHE A 11 -19.07 20.86 14.57
C PHE A 11 -19.69 19.46 14.66
N LEU A 12 -20.97 19.33 14.25
CA LEU A 12 -21.66 18.04 14.25
C LEU A 12 -21.10 17.10 13.18
N LYS A 13 -20.73 17.64 12.00
CA LYS A 13 -20.02 16.88 10.96
C LYS A 13 -18.69 16.34 11.47
N LYS A 14 -17.91 17.16 12.19
CA LYS A 14 -16.62 16.72 12.76
C LYS A 14 -16.81 15.57 13.76
N ILE A 15 -17.84 15.65 14.60
CA ILE A 15 -18.13 14.59 15.58
C ILE A 15 -18.54 13.30 14.85
N LEU A 16 -19.45 13.38 13.88
CA LEU A 16 -19.91 12.23 13.10
C LEU A 16 -18.76 11.55 12.34
N VAL A 17 -17.92 12.35 11.67
CA VAL A 17 -16.75 11.82 10.95
C VAL A 17 -15.77 11.15 11.92
N ARG A 18 -15.52 11.76 13.09
CA ARG A 18 -14.64 11.18 14.10
C ARG A 18 -15.17 9.86 14.66
N LEU A 19 -16.48 9.76 14.93
CA LEU A 19 -17.09 8.53 15.40
C LEU A 19 -17.06 7.44 14.32
N SER A 20 -17.41 7.79 13.09
CA SER A 20 -17.34 6.85 11.95
C SER A 20 -15.90 6.35 11.73
N TYR A 21 -14.91 7.22 11.83
CA TYR A 21 -13.51 6.86 11.70
C TYR A 21 -13.06 5.88 12.80
N LEU A 22 -13.47 6.11 14.05
CA LEU A 22 -13.16 5.20 15.18
C LEU A 22 -13.78 3.82 15.00
N GLU A 23 -14.98 3.74 14.46
CA GLU A 23 -15.63 2.46 14.17
C GLU A 23 -14.94 1.73 13.00
N ILE A 24 -14.67 2.40 11.89
CA ILE A 24 -14.02 1.80 10.71
C ILE A 24 -12.65 1.23 11.09
N ARG A 25 -11.88 1.93 11.92
CA ARG A 25 -10.55 1.49 12.36
C ARG A 25 -10.55 0.12 13.07
N LYS A 26 -11.64 -0.27 13.73
CA LYS A 26 -11.74 -1.57 14.42
C LYS A 26 -11.78 -2.74 13.45
N TYR A 27 -12.24 -2.50 12.23
CA TYR A 27 -12.46 -3.54 11.21
C TYR A 27 -11.41 -3.52 10.09
N THR A 28 -10.56 -2.50 10.05
CA THR A 28 -9.51 -2.39 9.02
C THR A 28 -8.25 -3.08 9.50
N THR A 29 -7.82 -4.11 8.78
CA THR A 29 -6.59 -4.85 9.07
C THR A 29 -5.42 -4.35 8.23
N ILE A 30 -5.67 -4.05 6.97
CA ILE A 30 -4.70 -3.56 6.01
C ILE A 30 -5.37 -2.58 5.05
N THR A 31 -4.68 -1.51 4.72
CA THR A 31 -5.11 -0.58 3.68
C THR A 31 -4.31 -0.84 2.41
N TYR A 32 -5.03 -0.99 1.30
CA TYR A 32 -4.45 -1.10 -0.02
C TYR A 32 -4.85 0.09 -0.90
N SER A 33 -3.87 0.69 -1.54
CA SER A 33 -4.08 1.80 -2.49
C SER A 33 -3.41 1.50 -3.83
N ASN A 34 -4.16 1.61 -4.91
CA ASN A 34 -3.65 1.46 -6.26
C ASN A 34 -3.75 2.79 -7.02
N ILE A 35 -2.60 3.34 -7.41
CA ILE A 35 -2.56 4.57 -8.23
C ILE A 35 -2.87 4.24 -9.70
N GLY A 36 -2.71 2.98 -10.11
CA GLY A 36 -2.82 2.58 -11.50
C GLY A 36 -1.55 2.86 -12.30
N ARG A 37 -1.73 3.14 -13.58
CA ARG A 37 -0.61 3.38 -14.50
C ARG A 37 -0.15 4.83 -14.44
N ILE A 38 1.14 5.01 -14.18
CA ILE A 38 1.79 6.31 -14.19
C ILE A 38 2.30 6.57 -15.61
N GLY A 39 1.84 7.67 -16.21
CA GLY A 39 2.31 8.14 -17.51
C GLY A 39 3.20 9.37 -17.32
N ILE A 40 4.38 9.35 -17.94
CA ILE A 40 5.26 10.52 -18.04
C ILE A 40 5.31 10.94 -19.50
N ILE A 41 5.12 12.22 -19.75
CA ILE A 41 5.20 12.80 -21.09
C ILE A 41 6.59 13.47 -21.21
N GLY A 42 7.35 13.05 -22.24
CA GLY A 42 8.58 13.74 -22.63
C GLY A 42 9.88 12.97 -22.41
N LYS A 43 11.01 13.68 -22.47
CA LYS A 43 12.37 13.14 -22.51
C LYS A 43 12.84 12.41 -21.24
N TYR A 44 12.07 12.44 -20.18
CA TYR A 44 12.49 11.90 -18.87
C TYR A 44 12.08 10.43 -18.68
N GLN A 45 11.27 9.88 -19.56
CA GLN A 45 10.79 8.50 -19.47
C GLN A 45 11.95 7.49 -19.47
N ASP A 46 12.96 7.71 -20.32
CA ASP A 46 14.11 6.82 -20.48
C ASP A 46 15.07 6.81 -19.27
N TYR A 47 14.91 7.76 -18.34
CA TYR A 47 15.73 7.88 -17.14
C TYR A 47 15.07 7.32 -15.89
N ILE A 48 13.86 6.78 -16.00
CA ILE A 48 13.07 6.30 -14.86
C ILE A 48 12.82 4.82 -15.03
N ASP A 49 13.33 4.02 -14.10
CA ASP A 49 13.12 2.58 -14.12
C ASP A 49 11.77 2.15 -13.56
N TYR A 50 11.36 2.74 -12.44
CA TYR A 50 10.09 2.46 -11.78
C TYR A 50 9.71 3.54 -10.77
N PHE A 51 8.48 3.47 -10.29
CA PHE A 51 7.96 4.32 -9.22
C PHE A 51 7.66 3.51 -7.98
N LEU A 52 7.95 4.09 -6.83
CA LEU A 52 7.53 3.59 -5.53
C LEU A 52 6.47 4.51 -4.94
N MET A 53 5.37 3.92 -4.49
CA MET A 53 4.41 4.60 -3.66
C MET A 53 4.54 4.10 -2.22
N LEU A 54 4.85 5.00 -1.30
CA LEU A 54 4.96 4.68 0.12
C LEU A 54 3.80 5.32 0.87
N ILE A 55 3.07 4.50 1.63
CA ILE A 55 2.03 4.96 2.54
C ILE A 55 2.52 4.71 3.96
N ALA A 56 2.60 5.75 4.78
CA ALA A 56 3.06 5.61 6.15
C ALA A 56 2.10 4.73 6.97
N PRO A 57 2.60 3.70 7.66
CA PRO A 57 1.79 2.90 8.57
C PRO A 57 1.41 3.72 9.81
N GLU A 58 0.31 3.34 10.43
CA GLU A 58 -0.20 3.96 11.66
C GLU A 58 -0.29 2.94 12.79
N PRO A 59 -0.31 3.37 14.06
CA PRO A 59 -0.38 2.43 15.20
C PRO A 59 -1.58 1.47 15.15
N VAL A 60 -2.66 1.85 14.46
CA VAL A 60 -3.86 1.03 14.30
C VAL A 60 -3.80 0.20 13.04
N GLU A 61 -3.36 0.80 11.93
CA GLU A 61 -3.15 0.12 10.66
C GLU A 61 -1.65 -0.14 10.47
N LYS A 62 -1.21 -1.24 11.03
CA LYS A 62 0.23 -1.57 11.16
C LYS A 62 0.88 -1.94 9.84
N ILE A 63 0.10 -2.37 8.87
CA ILE A 63 0.55 -2.75 7.53
C ILE A 63 -0.26 -1.97 6.51
N LYS A 64 0.41 -1.37 5.56
CA LYS A 64 -0.21 -0.75 4.38
C LYS A 64 0.44 -1.27 3.12
N CYS A 65 -0.36 -1.46 2.09
CA CYS A 65 0.10 -1.89 0.78
C CYS A 65 -0.30 -0.87 -0.27
N SER A 66 0.56 -0.65 -1.21
CA SER A 66 0.26 0.17 -2.38
C SER A 66 0.79 -0.45 -3.65
N SER A 67 0.21 -0.07 -4.77
CA SER A 67 0.71 -0.48 -6.07
C SER A 67 0.65 0.65 -7.08
N CYS A 68 1.60 0.62 -8.00
CA CYS A 68 1.62 1.45 -9.19
C CYS A 68 2.25 0.69 -10.34
N THR A 69 1.94 1.11 -11.55
CA THR A 69 2.50 0.53 -12.77
C THR A 69 3.15 1.61 -13.58
N PHE A 70 4.37 1.38 -14.02
CA PHE A 70 5.08 2.23 -14.97
C PHE A 70 5.62 1.35 -16.09
N GLU A 71 5.29 1.68 -17.32
CA GLU A 71 5.57 0.86 -18.48
C GLU A 71 5.11 -0.59 -18.32
N ASN A 72 6.02 -1.54 -18.27
CA ASN A 72 5.75 -2.97 -18.10
C ASN A 72 6.08 -3.48 -16.69
N LYS A 73 6.46 -2.58 -15.78
CA LYS A 73 6.78 -2.93 -14.40
C LYS A 73 5.64 -2.53 -13.47
N MET A 74 5.14 -3.49 -12.71
CA MET A 74 4.19 -3.25 -11.63
C MET A 74 4.92 -3.38 -10.30
N VAL A 75 4.82 -2.37 -9.46
CA VAL A 75 5.47 -2.34 -8.16
C VAL A 75 4.42 -2.43 -7.07
N PHE A 76 4.59 -3.41 -6.19
CA PHE A 76 3.86 -3.52 -4.93
C PHE A 76 4.78 -3.08 -3.80
N THR A 77 4.30 -2.16 -2.97
CA THR A 77 5.05 -1.66 -1.83
C THR A 77 4.30 -1.96 -0.55
N PHE A 78 4.95 -2.68 0.35
CA PHE A 78 4.45 -2.90 1.71
C PHE A 78 5.20 -2.01 2.67
N THR A 79 4.48 -1.32 3.54
CA THR A 79 5.03 -0.57 4.65
C THR A 79 4.45 -1.11 5.94
N SER A 80 5.31 -1.51 6.88
CA SER A 80 4.92 -2.18 8.12
C SER A 80 5.71 -1.66 9.30
N ILE A 81 5.07 -1.56 10.47
CA ILE A 81 5.73 -1.36 11.77
C ILE A 81 5.92 -2.68 12.52
N LEU A 82 5.49 -3.79 11.93
CA LEU A 82 5.67 -5.13 12.50
C LEU A 82 7.06 -5.65 12.16
N LYS A 83 7.61 -6.46 13.04
CA LYS A 83 8.83 -7.23 12.78
C LYS A 83 8.55 -8.50 11.98
N ASP A 84 7.32 -9.00 12.07
CA ASP A 84 6.88 -10.19 11.34
C ASP A 84 6.52 -9.79 9.89
N ASN A 85 7.16 -10.43 8.93
CA ASN A 85 6.99 -10.24 7.50
C ASN A 85 6.32 -11.44 6.81
N SER A 86 5.56 -12.22 7.57
CA SER A 86 4.89 -13.44 7.07
C SER A 86 3.86 -13.15 5.97
N ILE A 87 3.22 -11.99 6.01
CA ILE A 87 2.22 -11.57 5.02
C ILE A 87 2.91 -11.28 3.68
N GLU A 88 3.98 -10.49 3.71
CA GLU A 88 4.76 -10.13 2.55
C GLU A 88 5.39 -11.36 1.91
N LYS A 89 5.95 -12.27 2.72
CA LYS A 89 6.49 -13.56 2.27
C LYS A 89 5.44 -14.41 1.57
N ARG A 90 4.24 -14.55 2.15
CA ARG A 90 3.13 -15.31 1.55
C ARG A 90 2.65 -14.69 0.25
N PHE A 91 2.59 -13.38 0.17
CA PHE A 91 2.22 -12.69 -1.05
C PHE A 91 3.23 -12.96 -2.18
N TYR A 92 4.53 -12.88 -1.86
CA TYR A 92 5.59 -13.22 -2.80
C TYR A 92 5.50 -14.68 -3.29
N GLN A 93 5.38 -15.64 -2.36
CA GLN A 93 5.23 -17.06 -2.70
C GLN A 93 4.03 -17.30 -3.61
N PHE A 94 2.90 -16.68 -3.31
CA PHE A 94 1.70 -16.77 -4.12
C PHE A 94 1.89 -16.29 -5.57
N LEU A 95 2.68 -15.25 -5.78
CA LEU A 95 3.01 -14.76 -7.12
C LEU A 95 3.94 -15.72 -7.86
N GLN A 96 4.97 -16.24 -7.16
CA GLN A 96 5.90 -17.21 -7.73
C GLN A 96 5.21 -18.53 -8.14
N GLU A 97 4.31 -19.05 -7.31
CA GLU A 97 3.52 -20.26 -7.62
C GLU A 97 2.68 -20.11 -8.89
N ARG A 98 2.37 -18.86 -9.28
CA ARG A 98 1.67 -18.55 -10.53
C ARG A 98 2.59 -18.25 -11.72
N GLY A 99 3.89 -18.45 -11.56
CA GLY A 99 4.88 -18.20 -12.60
C GLY A 99 5.12 -16.72 -12.89
N ILE A 100 4.80 -15.84 -11.95
CA ILE A 100 5.09 -14.41 -12.07
C ILE A 100 6.51 -14.19 -11.56
N ASP A 101 7.36 -13.60 -12.41
CA ASP A 101 8.71 -13.21 -12.02
C ASP A 101 8.66 -11.98 -11.12
N VAL A 102 9.23 -12.11 -9.93
CA VAL A 102 9.18 -11.08 -8.89
C VAL A 102 10.56 -10.83 -8.32
N THR A 103 10.99 -9.57 -8.32
CA THR A 103 12.18 -9.10 -7.62
C THR A 103 11.77 -8.46 -6.30
N ILE A 104 12.43 -8.82 -5.21
CA ILE A 104 12.19 -8.25 -3.88
C ILE A 104 13.28 -7.26 -3.53
N GLU A 105 12.88 -6.06 -3.14
CA GLU A 105 13.74 -5.06 -2.53
C GLU A 105 13.24 -4.75 -1.12
N SER A 106 14.13 -4.62 -0.15
CA SER A 106 13.77 -4.31 1.23
C SER A 106 14.78 -3.37 1.85
N ASN A 107 14.29 -2.46 2.70
CA ASN A 107 15.13 -1.60 3.54
C ASN A 107 15.43 -2.21 4.91
N GLY A 108 14.92 -3.39 5.20
CA GLY A 108 15.15 -4.16 6.42
C GLY A 108 16.31 -5.15 6.27
N VAL A 109 16.63 -5.82 7.38
CA VAL A 109 17.64 -6.90 7.38
C VAL A 109 17.03 -8.10 6.66
N LEU A 110 17.51 -8.37 5.45
CA LEU A 110 17.07 -9.49 4.59
C LEU A 110 17.67 -10.85 5.01
N ASP A 111 18.27 -10.95 6.20
CA ASP A 111 19.04 -12.12 6.62
C ASP A 111 18.28 -13.45 6.52
N ASP A 112 16.94 -13.41 6.56
CA ASP A 112 16.11 -14.61 6.50
C ASP A 112 15.54 -14.93 5.11
N ILE A 113 15.38 -13.94 4.21
CA ILE A 113 14.72 -14.18 2.92
C ILE A 113 15.67 -14.80 1.90
N SER A 114 16.93 -14.41 1.92
CA SER A 114 17.94 -14.89 0.96
C SER A 114 18.41 -16.33 1.24
N LYS A 115 18.13 -16.89 2.41
CA LYS A 115 18.49 -18.26 2.77
C LYS A 115 17.44 -19.31 2.36
N GLU A 116 16.20 -18.90 2.14
CA GLU A 116 15.10 -19.79 1.76
C GLU A 116 14.88 -19.90 0.24
N ILE A 117 15.57 -19.08 -0.57
CA ILE A 117 15.39 -19.02 -2.04
C ILE A 117 16.48 -19.81 -2.81
N LYS A 118 17.21 -20.70 -2.14
CA LYS A 118 18.14 -21.63 -2.81
C LYS A 118 17.57 -23.01 -2.91
#